data_45708c33e4bac58c8fe62747ebd6d805
#
_entry.id   45708c33e4bac58c8fe62747ebd6d805
#
_cell.length_a   1.000
_cell.length_b   1.000
_cell.length_c   1.000
_cell.angle_alpha   90.00
_cell.angle_beta   90.00
_cell.angle_gamma   90.00
#
_symmetry.space_group_name_H-M   'P 1'
#
loop_
_entity.id
_entity.type
_entity.pdbx_description
1 polymer ?
#
loop_
_entity_poly.entity_id
_entity_poly.type
_entity_poly.pdbx_seq_one_letter_code
_entity_poly.pdbx_strand_id
1 'polypeptide(L)'
;MQYRKDPKSGNRLSALGFGCMRLPRKHGAIDQEESTALIQKAIEDGVNYFDTAYMYAGSEETLGRALQGGLREKIYIADKMPPPLCRNAADFDKLLHKMLDRLGTDYIDYLLIHMLTDVETWNRLCGLGIEDWIRTQKQAGRIRSIGFSYH
;
A
#
# COMPACT_ATOMS: atom_id res chain seq x y z
N MET A 1 -13.50 -17.51 -5.52
CA MET A 1 -13.10 -16.59 -4.42
C MET A 1 -14.32 -16.05 -3.70
N GLN A 2 -14.30 -15.95 -2.37
CA GLN A 2 -15.33 -15.25 -1.59
C GLN A 2 -14.93 -13.78 -1.42
N TYR A 3 -15.93 -12.89 -1.37
CA TYR A 3 -15.71 -11.44 -1.21
C TYR A 3 -16.48 -10.90 -0.01
N ARG A 4 -15.95 -9.85 0.59
CA ARG A 4 -16.57 -9.08 1.67
C ARG A 4 -16.67 -7.62 1.26
N LYS A 5 -17.74 -6.96 1.63
CA LYS A 5 -17.93 -5.53 1.36
C LYS A 5 -17.27 -4.72 2.49
N ASP A 6 -16.36 -3.84 2.14
CA ASP A 6 -15.86 -2.83 3.07
C ASP A 6 -16.98 -1.81 3.34
N PRO A 7 -17.45 -1.66 4.58
CA PRO A 7 -18.58 -0.80 4.89
C PRO A 7 -18.30 0.70 4.66
N LYS A 8 -17.02 1.12 4.67
CA LYS A 8 -16.64 2.53 4.49
C LYS A 8 -16.50 2.89 3.02
N SER A 9 -15.74 2.12 2.26
CA SER A 9 -15.48 2.41 0.84
C SER A 9 -16.55 1.81 -0.09
N GLY A 10 -17.28 0.80 0.35
CA GLY A 10 -18.17 0.03 -0.49
C GLY A 10 -17.49 -1.02 -1.38
N ASN A 11 -16.16 -1.07 -1.35
CA ASN A 11 -15.35 -1.99 -2.15
C ASN A 11 -15.64 -3.46 -1.80
N ARG A 12 -15.70 -4.31 -2.80
CA ARG A 12 -15.78 -5.76 -2.63
C ARG A 12 -14.39 -6.35 -2.62
N LEU A 13 -13.88 -6.66 -1.44
CA LEU A 13 -12.55 -7.23 -1.24
C LEU A 13 -12.61 -8.75 -1.16
N SER A 14 -11.64 -9.44 -1.77
CA SER A 14 -11.47 -10.88 -1.60
C SER A 14 -11.22 -11.22 -0.13
N ALA A 15 -11.82 -12.31 0.35
CA ALA A 15 -11.62 -12.78 1.73
C ALA A 15 -10.17 -13.18 2.01
N LEU A 16 -9.43 -13.55 0.96
CA LEU A 16 -7.99 -13.77 0.97
C LEU A 16 -7.29 -12.55 0.40
N GLY A 17 -6.33 -11.98 1.15
CA GLY A 17 -5.41 -10.95 0.66
C GLY A 17 -4.05 -11.56 0.29
N PHE A 18 -3.33 -10.92 -0.61
CA PHE A 18 -1.97 -11.29 -1.01
C PHE A 18 -0.95 -10.40 -0.32
N GLY A 19 -0.13 -10.97 0.57
CA GLY A 19 0.94 -10.25 1.28
C GLY A 19 2.25 -10.23 0.47
N CYS A 20 2.74 -9.03 0.16
CA CYS A 20 3.97 -8.85 -0.64
C CYS A 20 5.26 -8.73 0.19
N MET A 21 5.20 -8.94 1.51
CA MET A 21 6.40 -8.86 2.36
C MET A 21 7.42 -9.95 2.07
N ARG A 22 6.95 -11.16 1.70
CA ARG A 22 7.79 -12.35 1.53
C ARG A 22 7.71 -12.90 0.09
N LEU A 23 7.90 -12.00 -0.88
CA LEU A 23 8.02 -12.41 -2.28
C LEU A 23 9.24 -13.32 -2.47
N PRO A 24 9.19 -14.28 -3.43
CA PRO A 24 10.30 -15.16 -3.75
C PRO A 24 11.60 -14.39 -3.98
N ARG A 25 12.72 -15.01 -3.57
CA ARG A 25 14.04 -14.40 -3.70
C ARG A 25 15.02 -15.34 -4.39
N LYS A 26 15.88 -14.75 -5.22
CA LYS A 26 16.98 -15.42 -5.90
C LYS A 26 18.23 -14.56 -5.77
N HIS A 27 19.33 -15.17 -5.33
CA HIS A 27 20.61 -14.47 -5.12
C HIS A 27 20.52 -13.20 -4.24
N GLY A 28 19.65 -13.25 -3.20
CA GLY A 28 19.48 -12.12 -2.24
C GLY A 28 18.52 -11.02 -2.68
N ALA A 29 18.10 -10.96 -3.95
CA ALA A 29 17.10 -10.03 -4.48
C ALA A 29 15.73 -10.71 -4.66
N ILE A 30 14.66 -9.90 -4.80
CA ILE A 30 13.34 -10.46 -5.18
C ILE A 30 13.46 -11.02 -6.60
N ASP A 31 12.98 -12.26 -6.79
CA ASP A 31 12.81 -12.86 -8.12
C ASP A 31 11.58 -12.23 -8.77
N GLN A 32 11.82 -11.29 -9.68
CA GLN A 32 10.76 -10.54 -10.35
C GLN A 32 9.86 -11.44 -11.21
N GLU A 33 10.45 -12.41 -11.91
CA GLU A 33 9.70 -13.29 -12.82
C GLU A 33 8.76 -14.20 -12.04
N GLU A 34 9.26 -14.89 -11.03
CA GLU A 34 8.45 -15.76 -10.17
C GLU A 34 7.41 -14.95 -9.38
N SER A 35 7.78 -13.78 -8.85
CA SER A 35 6.85 -12.89 -8.13
C SER A 35 5.73 -12.40 -9.03
N THR A 36 6.05 -12.02 -10.27
CA THR A 36 5.05 -11.59 -11.26
C THR A 36 4.08 -12.72 -11.57
N ALA A 37 4.57 -13.93 -11.82
CA ALA A 37 3.72 -15.08 -12.10
C ALA A 37 2.76 -15.39 -10.93
N LEU A 38 3.26 -15.34 -9.68
CA LEU A 38 2.43 -15.54 -8.49
C LEU A 38 1.36 -14.47 -8.29
N ILE A 39 1.72 -13.19 -8.48
CA ILE A 39 0.79 -12.06 -8.37
C ILE A 39 -0.31 -12.16 -9.43
N GLN A 40 0.06 -12.41 -10.69
CA GLN A 40 -0.89 -12.53 -11.79
C GLN A 40 -1.80 -13.74 -11.60
N LYS A 41 -1.25 -14.88 -11.17
CA LYS A 41 -2.04 -16.06 -10.85
C LYS A 41 -3.04 -15.80 -9.71
N ALA A 42 -2.64 -15.08 -8.66
CA ALA A 42 -3.54 -14.70 -7.58
C ALA A 42 -4.70 -13.82 -8.08
N ILE A 43 -4.42 -12.87 -8.99
CA ILE A 43 -5.46 -12.02 -9.62
C ILE A 43 -6.42 -12.87 -10.44
N GLU A 44 -5.92 -13.80 -11.28
CA GLU A 44 -6.73 -14.73 -12.05
C GLU A 44 -7.65 -15.59 -11.17
N ASP A 45 -7.16 -16.02 -10.01
CA ASP A 45 -7.93 -16.81 -9.03
C ASP A 45 -8.90 -15.93 -8.20
N GLY A 46 -8.96 -14.63 -8.47
CA GLY A 46 -9.91 -13.68 -7.92
C GLY A 46 -9.44 -12.99 -6.64
N VAL A 47 -8.15 -13.05 -6.26
CA VAL A 47 -7.59 -12.20 -5.22
C VAL A 47 -7.51 -10.77 -5.75
N ASN A 48 -8.09 -9.82 -5.01
CA ASN A 48 -8.08 -8.41 -5.41
C ASN A 48 -7.61 -7.44 -4.32
N TYR A 49 -7.04 -7.93 -3.23
CA TYR A 49 -6.45 -7.12 -2.17
C TYR A 49 -4.99 -7.50 -1.98
N PHE A 50 -4.08 -6.55 -2.24
CA PHE A 50 -2.62 -6.73 -2.20
C PHE A 50 -2.02 -5.80 -1.16
N ASP A 51 -1.27 -6.38 -0.21
CA ASP A 51 -0.66 -5.68 0.91
C ASP A 51 0.85 -5.56 0.72
N THR A 52 1.36 -4.35 0.67
CA THR A 52 2.79 -4.03 0.63
C THR A 52 3.14 -2.98 1.70
N ALA A 53 4.37 -2.50 1.73
CA ALA A 53 4.81 -1.40 2.58
C ALA A 53 6.08 -0.74 2.03
N TYR A 54 6.24 0.56 2.28
CA TYR A 54 7.45 1.31 1.98
C TYR A 54 8.73 0.63 2.48
N MET A 55 8.64 -0.03 3.66
CA MET A 55 9.77 -0.71 4.31
C MET A 55 10.05 -2.12 3.77
N TYR A 56 9.21 -2.67 2.89
CA TYR A 56 9.46 -3.97 2.28
C TYR A 56 10.35 -3.80 1.06
N ALA A 57 11.65 -3.94 1.25
CA ALA A 57 12.66 -3.65 0.22
C ALA A 57 12.37 -4.32 -1.12
N GLY A 58 12.11 -3.53 -2.17
CA GLY A 58 11.83 -3.97 -3.54
C GLY A 58 10.39 -4.44 -3.78
N SER A 59 9.54 -4.50 -2.75
CA SER A 59 8.18 -5.05 -2.85
C SER A 59 7.25 -4.15 -3.68
N GLU A 60 7.28 -2.84 -3.44
CA GLU A 60 6.47 -1.87 -4.18
C GLU A 60 6.81 -1.91 -5.68
N GLU A 61 8.10 -1.88 -6.03
CA GLU A 61 8.56 -1.90 -7.42
C GLU A 61 8.19 -3.24 -8.10
N THR A 62 8.31 -4.35 -7.37
CA THR A 62 7.97 -5.67 -7.88
C THR A 62 6.48 -5.79 -8.15
N LEU A 63 5.63 -5.33 -7.21
CA LEU A 63 4.18 -5.28 -7.37
C LEU A 63 3.80 -4.37 -8.54
N GLY A 64 4.35 -3.16 -8.62
CA GLY A 64 4.08 -2.21 -9.69
C GLY A 64 4.37 -2.78 -11.09
N ARG A 65 5.51 -3.48 -11.26
CA ARG A 65 5.84 -4.15 -12.52
C ARG A 65 4.88 -5.29 -12.85
N ALA A 66 4.48 -6.08 -11.86
CA ALA A 66 3.56 -7.19 -12.05
C ALA A 66 2.14 -6.74 -12.46
N LEU A 67 1.77 -5.49 -12.14
CA LEU A 67 0.45 -4.92 -12.42
C LEU A 67 0.36 -4.20 -13.77
N GLN A 68 1.40 -4.18 -14.58
CA GLN A 68 1.36 -3.58 -15.90
C GLN A 68 0.34 -4.27 -16.80
N GLY A 69 -0.07 -3.60 -17.89
CA GLY A 69 -1.04 -4.17 -18.84
C GLY A 69 -2.50 -4.12 -18.35
N GLY A 70 -2.86 -3.14 -17.51
CA GLY A 70 -4.25 -2.91 -17.06
C GLY A 70 -4.69 -3.81 -15.89
N LEU A 71 -3.75 -4.38 -15.13
CA LEU A 71 -4.08 -5.15 -13.94
C LEU A 71 -4.29 -4.28 -12.69
N ARG A 72 -3.71 -3.07 -12.68
CA ARG A 72 -3.83 -2.14 -11.54
C ARG A 72 -5.29 -1.84 -11.17
N GLU A 73 -6.14 -1.65 -12.15
CA GLU A 73 -7.55 -1.29 -11.98
C GLU A 73 -8.40 -2.48 -11.50
N LYS A 74 -7.89 -3.70 -11.56
CA LYS A 74 -8.60 -4.92 -11.12
C LYS A 74 -8.43 -5.21 -9.65
N ILE A 75 -7.54 -4.50 -8.96
CA ILE A 75 -7.16 -4.78 -7.58
C ILE A 75 -7.17 -3.53 -6.70
N TYR A 76 -7.09 -3.78 -5.40
CA TYR A 76 -6.89 -2.78 -4.36
C TYR A 76 -5.52 -2.97 -3.72
N ILE A 77 -4.74 -1.89 -3.64
CA ILE A 77 -3.44 -1.88 -2.98
C ILE A 77 -3.58 -1.26 -1.59
N ALA A 78 -3.16 -2.01 -0.57
CA ALA A 78 -2.84 -1.49 0.74
C ALA A 78 -1.32 -1.27 0.82
N ASP A 79 -0.90 -0.04 1.09
CA ASP A 79 0.50 0.31 1.27
C ASP A 79 0.70 1.07 2.57
N LYS A 80 1.92 1.06 3.13
CA LYS A 80 2.16 1.52 4.50
C LYS A 80 3.29 2.55 4.57
N MET A 81 2.94 3.73 5.11
CA MET A 81 3.86 4.84 5.36
C MET A 81 4.52 4.69 6.74
N PRO A 82 5.85 4.69 6.85
CA PRO A 82 6.56 4.48 8.12
C PRO A 82 6.65 5.77 8.96
N PRO A 83 6.04 5.83 10.17
CA PRO A 83 6.10 7.00 11.05
C PRO A 83 7.51 7.49 11.40
N PRO A 84 8.54 6.63 11.58
CA PRO A 84 9.89 7.08 11.91
C PRO A 84 10.54 7.95 10.81
N LEU A 85 10.09 7.84 9.56
CA LEU A 85 10.60 8.65 8.45
C LEU A 85 9.84 9.97 8.27
N CYS A 86 8.72 10.16 8.97
CA CYS A 86 7.93 11.40 8.99
C CYS A 86 8.48 12.33 10.09
N ARG A 87 9.48 13.17 9.76
CA ARG A 87 10.16 14.08 10.69
C ARG A 87 9.59 15.50 10.63
N ASN A 88 9.01 15.88 9.51
CA ASN A 88 8.36 17.15 9.25
C ASN A 88 7.21 16.98 8.25
N ALA A 89 6.40 18.02 8.06
CA ALA A 89 5.22 17.97 7.18
C ALA A 89 5.57 17.59 5.72
N ALA A 90 6.71 18.07 5.19
CA ALA A 90 7.12 17.79 3.81
C ALA A 90 7.49 16.32 3.57
N ASP A 91 7.84 15.57 4.62
CA ASP A 91 8.18 14.16 4.49
C ASP A 91 6.96 13.31 4.10
N PHE A 92 5.74 13.72 4.46
CA PHE A 92 4.52 13.02 4.05
C PHE A 92 4.37 12.99 2.53
N ASP A 93 4.50 14.13 1.86
CA ASP A 93 4.43 14.21 0.40
C ASP A 93 5.57 13.45 -0.26
N LYS A 94 6.78 13.62 0.25
CA LYS A 94 7.98 12.95 -0.27
C LYS A 94 7.86 11.43 -0.21
N LEU A 95 7.35 10.90 0.89
CA LEU A 95 7.13 9.46 1.05
C LEU A 95 6.03 8.97 0.13
N LEU A 96 4.87 9.66 0.09
CA LEU A 96 3.76 9.29 -0.78
C LEU A 96 4.17 9.28 -2.26
N HIS A 97 4.85 10.32 -2.75
CA HIS A 97 5.33 10.35 -4.14
C HIS A 97 6.24 9.16 -4.43
N LYS A 98 7.17 8.84 -3.52
CA LYS A 98 8.07 7.71 -3.71
C LYS A 98 7.34 6.37 -3.72
N MET A 99 6.29 6.19 -2.89
CA MET A 99 5.43 5.01 -2.90
C MET A 99 4.69 4.88 -4.24
N LEU A 100 4.08 5.97 -4.71
CA LEU A 100 3.38 6.02 -5.99
C LEU A 100 4.32 5.73 -7.18
N ASP A 101 5.50 6.35 -7.19
CA ASP A 101 6.53 6.12 -8.22
C ASP A 101 6.97 4.65 -8.27
N ARG A 102 7.24 4.03 -7.13
CA ARG A 102 7.64 2.62 -7.05
C ARG A 102 6.54 1.67 -7.50
N LEU A 103 5.30 1.96 -7.12
CA LEU A 103 4.12 1.19 -7.53
C LEU A 103 3.73 1.44 -8.98
N GLY A 104 4.22 2.53 -9.62
CA GLY A 104 3.84 2.93 -10.97
C GLY A 104 2.35 3.26 -11.10
N THR A 105 1.79 3.97 -10.12
CA THR A 105 0.35 4.31 -10.05
C THR A 105 0.15 5.72 -9.51
N ASP A 106 -0.98 6.34 -9.84
CA ASP A 106 -1.32 7.69 -9.37
C ASP A 106 -2.07 7.69 -8.02
N TYR A 107 -2.44 6.52 -7.49
CA TYR A 107 -3.20 6.41 -6.26
C TYR A 107 -2.95 5.12 -5.48
N ILE A 108 -3.18 5.19 -4.16
CA ILE A 108 -3.22 4.06 -3.23
C ILE A 108 -4.65 3.91 -2.72
N ASP A 109 -5.19 2.68 -2.75
CA ASP A 109 -6.56 2.42 -2.29
C ASP A 109 -6.68 2.50 -0.77
N TYR A 110 -5.71 1.92 -0.05
CA TYR A 110 -5.65 1.90 1.41
C TYR A 110 -4.25 2.30 1.88
N LEU A 111 -4.07 3.58 2.23
CA LEU A 111 -2.83 3.99 2.88
C LEU A 111 -2.91 3.68 4.38
N LEU A 112 -1.92 2.98 4.91
CA LEU A 112 -1.83 2.66 6.33
C LEU A 112 -0.66 3.42 6.98
N ILE A 113 -0.86 3.92 8.18
CA ILE A 113 0.25 4.33 9.04
C ILE A 113 0.88 3.05 9.61
N HIS A 114 2.14 2.80 9.25
CA HIS A 114 2.81 1.54 9.50
C HIS A 114 3.18 1.38 10.97
N MET A 115 2.76 0.27 11.60
CA MET A 115 3.12 -0.05 13.00
C MET A 115 2.83 1.11 13.96
N LEU A 116 1.61 1.63 13.91
CA LEU A 116 1.16 2.66 14.86
C LEU A 116 0.81 1.98 16.19
N THR A 117 1.81 1.83 17.05
CA THR A 117 1.73 1.02 18.27
C THR A 117 1.34 1.83 19.51
N ASP A 118 1.37 3.17 19.44
CA ASP A 118 1.13 4.05 20.58
C ASP A 118 0.49 5.39 20.18
N VAL A 119 -0.17 5.99 21.15
CA VAL A 119 -0.85 7.28 20.99
C VAL A 119 0.14 8.44 20.86
N GLU A 120 1.34 8.32 21.45
CA GLU A 120 2.37 9.37 21.38
C GLU A 120 2.85 9.56 19.94
N THR A 121 3.11 8.46 19.24
CA THR A 121 3.45 8.48 17.80
C THR A 121 2.34 9.15 16.98
N TRP A 122 1.07 8.82 17.25
CA TRP A 122 -0.05 9.46 16.57
C TRP A 122 -0.11 10.98 16.86
N ASN A 123 -0.01 11.37 18.14
CA ASN A 123 -0.01 12.79 18.53
C ASN A 123 1.13 13.57 17.88
N ARG A 124 2.32 12.97 17.78
CA ARG A 124 3.46 13.56 17.07
C ARG A 124 3.14 13.79 15.58
N LEU A 125 2.54 12.81 14.91
CA LEU A 125 2.13 12.97 13.51
C LEU A 125 1.05 14.06 13.35
N CYS A 126 0.09 14.14 14.28
CA CYS A 126 -0.92 15.20 14.31
C CYS A 126 -0.26 16.58 14.48
N GLY A 127 0.75 16.69 15.36
CA GLY A 127 1.54 17.91 15.51
C GLY A 127 2.30 18.33 14.26
N LEU A 128 2.60 17.40 13.35
CA LEU A 128 3.17 17.66 12.02
C LEU A 128 2.12 17.96 10.95
N GLY A 129 0.81 17.93 11.28
CA GLY A 129 -0.28 18.23 10.36
C GLY A 129 -0.75 17.07 9.49
N ILE A 130 -0.54 15.81 9.91
CA ILE A 130 -0.91 14.62 9.12
C ILE A 130 -2.40 14.57 8.77
N GLU A 131 -3.29 15.04 9.65
CA GLU A 131 -4.75 14.99 9.42
C GLU A 131 -5.17 15.88 8.24
N ASP A 132 -4.65 17.11 8.17
CA ASP A 132 -4.90 18.02 7.07
C ASP A 132 -4.26 17.54 5.77
N TRP A 133 -3.06 16.97 5.88
CA TRP A 133 -2.38 16.34 4.76
C TRP A 133 -3.21 15.17 4.20
N ILE A 134 -3.70 14.25 5.04
CA ILE A 134 -4.56 13.13 4.62
C ILE A 134 -5.80 13.66 3.90
N ARG A 135 -6.45 14.68 4.43
CA ARG A 135 -7.65 15.31 3.83
C ARG A 135 -7.33 15.84 2.42
N THR A 136 -6.21 16.52 2.28
CA THR A 136 -5.73 17.05 1.00
C THR A 136 -5.44 15.94 0.00
N GLN A 137 -4.75 14.87 0.40
CA GLN A 137 -4.43 13.75 -0.50
C GLN A 137 -5.69 12.97 -0.91
N LYS A 138 -6.67 12.84 -0.01
CA LYS A 138 -7.96 12.22 -0.35
C LYS A 138 -8.75 13.07 -1.34
N GLN A 139 -8.79 14.38 -1.18
CA GLN A 139 -9.43 15.31 -2.13
C GLN A 139 -8.75 15.28 -3.50
N ALA A 140 -7.43 15.14 -3.53
CA ALA A 140 -6.65 14.98 -4.77
C ALA A 140 -6.79 13.59 -5.41
N GLY A 141 -7.47 12.62 -4.77
CA GLY A 141 -7.65 11.26 -5.27
C GLY A 141 -6.42 10.37 -5.15
N ARG A 142 -5.31 10.84 -4.56
CA ARG A 142 -4.08 10.06 -4.39
C ARG A 142 -4.17 9.00 -3.29
N ILE A 143 -5.02 9.22 -2.30
CA ILE A 143 -5.36 8.26 -1.23
C ILE A 143 -6.87 8.08 -1.22
N ARG A 144 -7.37 6.84 -1.33
CA ARG A 144 -8.82 6.57 -1.27
C ARG A 144 -9.28 6.33 0.17
N SER A 145 -8.54 5.55 0.92
CA SER A 145 -8.84 5.23 2.33
C SER A 145 -7.59 5.34 3.18
N ILE A 146 -7.77 5.65 4.46
CA ILE A 146 -6.69 5.73 5.45
C ILE A 146 -6.97 4.78 6.61
N GLY A 147 -5.92 4.17 7.13
CA GLY A 147 -5.95 3.30 8.30
C GLY A 147 -4.59 3.24 8.98
N PHE A 148 -4.37 2.23 9.78
CA PHE A 148 -3.08 1.95 10.41
C PHE A 148 -2.89 0.45 10.55
N SER A 149 -1.63 0.02 10.70
CA SER A 149 -1.29 -1.33 11.14
C SER A 149 -0.81 -1.30 12.59
N TYR A 150 -1.19 -2.34 13.34
CA TYR A 150 -0.81 -2.54 14.73
C TYR A 150 -0.31 -3.98 14.91
N HIS A 151 0.73 -4.15 15.71
CA HIS A 151 1.31 -5.46 16.03
C HIS A 151 1.60 -5.58 17.52
#